data_2e327c9ccd9596903dccfac12987be22
#
_entry.id   2e327c9ccd9596903dccfac12987be22
#
_cell.length_a   1.000
_cell.length_b   1.000
_cell.length_c   1.000
_cell.angle_alpha   90.00
_cell.angle_beta   90.00
_cell.angle_gamma   90.00
#
_symmetry.space_group_name_H-M   'P 1'
#
loop_
_entity.id
_entity.type
_entity.pdbx_description
1 polymer ?
#
loop_
_entity_poly.entity_id
_entity_poly.type
_entity_poly.pdbx_seq_one_letter_code
_entity_poly.pdbx_strand_id
1 'polypeptide(L)'
;AERVVVSQLVRSPGVYFDFTTDTSGKPLYTASIIPNRGAWLEFEMDSNNVITVRIDRTRKIPATVLIRALGVGTNTRILDLYHGAEAIKATLERDNTESEAEALIEIYKRLRPGEPPTEESARSLFETLFYEPKRYDLGGVGRYKINKKLRLIERLVNRMTAEPVVHPETGEILAEADTRLDRKLATAIHSANVQSVVIKTKEGDELKILSNGQPDESEKTVLKDDILATINYLANLPYGVGFTDDIDHLGNRRLKSVGELLQNQFRIGLSRMERVVRERMTIQDVDIITPVALINIRPVVAAIKEFFGSSQLSQFMD
;
A
#
# COMPACT_ATOMS: atom_id res chain seq x y z
N ALA A 1 6.35 -42.17 4.88
CA ALA A 1 5.69 -41.73 3.67
C ALA A 1 6.51 -40.61 3.03
N GLU A 2 6.77 -40.68 1.75
CA GLU A 2 7.40 -39.59 0.99
C GLU A 2 6.41 -38.46 0.84
N ARG A 3 6.92 -37.23 0.94
CA ARG A 3 6.14 -36.00 0.74
C ARG A 3 6.92 -35.05 -0.16
N VAL A 4 6.22 -34.29 -0.98
CA VAL A 4 6.78 -33.27 -1.84
C VAL A 4 6.23 -31.90 -1.43
N VAL A 5 7.07 -30.88 -1.45
CA VAL A 5 6.65 -29.49 -1.27
C VAL A 5 6.35 -28.90 -2.61
N VAL A 6 5.11 -28.45 -2.80
CA VAL A 6 4.69 -27.79 -4.05
C VAL A 6 4.95 -26.28 -3.97
N SER A 7 5.34 -25.70 -5.11
CA SER A 7 5.48 -24.26 -5.22
C SER A 7 4.12 -23.57 -5.15
N GLN A 8 4.06 -22.40 -4.54
CA GLN A 8 2.83 -21.62 -4.43
C GLN A 8 2.82 -20.51 -5.49
N LEU A 9 1.72 -20.41 -6.24
CA LEU A 9 1.49 -19.30 -7.15
C LEU A 9 0.80 -18.18 -6.38
N VAL A 10 1.46 -17.02 -6.26
CA VAL A 10 0.98 -15.87 -5.51
C VAL A 10 0.97 -14.62 -6.38
N ARG A 11 0.17 -13.61 -5.97
CA ARG A 11 0.21 -12.31 -6.61
C ARG A 11 1.56 -11.65 -6.32
N SER A 12 2.21 -11.12 -7.35
CA SER A 12 3.48 -10.38 -7.21
C SER A 12 3.24 -9.10 -6.39
N PRO A 13 4.15 -8.70 -5.49
CA PRO A 13 4.00 -7.44 -4.76
C PRO A 13 3.94 -6.25 -5.70
N GLY A 14 3.18 -5.22 -5.32
CA GLY A 14 2.98 -4.02 -6.12
C GLY A 14 1.64 -3.36 -5.84
N VAL A 15 1.24 -2.44 -6.70
CA VAL A 15 -0.09 -1.82 -6.70
C VAL A 15 -0.89 -2.31 -7.91
N TYR A 16 -2.14 -2.64 -7.67
CA TYR A 16 -3.06 -3.17 -8.69
C TYR A 16 -4.37 -2.42 -8.66
N PHE A 17 -4.92 -2.17 -9.84
CA PHE A 17 -6.22 -1.57 -10.03
C PHE A 17 -7.11 -2.52 -10.83
N ASP A 18 -8.32 -2.70 -10.35
CA ASP A 18 -9.31 -3.58 -10.95
C ASP A 18 -10.70 -2.94 -10.91
N PHE A 19 -11.69 -3.57 -11.49
CA PHE A 19 -13.07 -3.15 -11.37
C PHE A 19 -14.00 -4.36 -11.33
N THR A 20 -15.09 -4.20 -10.63
CA THR A 20 -16.24 -5.10 -10.69
C THR A 20 -17.44 -4.33 -11.22
N THR A 21 -18.41 -5.02 -11.80
CA THR A 21 -19.60 -4.38 -12.29
C THR A 21 -20.73 -4.62 -11.29
N ASP A 22 -21.42 -3.56 -10.88
CA ASP A 22 -22.58 -3.68 -10.02
C ASP A 22 -23.80 -4.20 -10.78
N THR A 23 -24.92 -4.38 -10.09
CA THR A 23 -26.19 -4.86 -10.68
C THR A 23 -26.77 -3.89 -11.71
N SER A 24 -26.37 -2.61 -11.69
CA SER A 24 -26.78 -1.57 -12.64
C SER A 24 -25.88 -1.46 -13.87
N GLY A 25 -24.79 -2.22 -13.92
CA GLY A 25 -23.79 -2.15 -14.99
C GLY A 25 -22.72 -1.08 -14.79
N LYS A 26 -22.72 -0.36 -13.65
CA LYS A 26 -21.72 0.64 -13.32
C LYS A 26 -20.41 -0.05 -12.87
N PRO A 27 -19.24 0.35 -13.40
CA PRO A 27 -17.98 -0.17 -12.91
C PRO A 27 -17.66 0.39 -11.51
N LEU A 28 -17.35 -0.49 -10.58
CA LEU A 28 -16.87 -0.19 -9.24
C LEU A 28 -15.37 -0.48 -9.18
N TYR A 29 -14.59 0.56 -9.11
CA TYR A 29 -13.13 0.45 -9.15
C TYR A 29 -12.55 0.09 -7.80
N THR A 30 -11.50 -0.73 -7.81
CA THR A 30 -10.76 -1.16 -6.64
C THR A 30 -9.28 -0.94 -6.85
N ALA A 31 -8.55 -0.76 -5.75
CA ALA A 31 -7.09 -0.72 -5.77
C ALA A 31 -6.54 -1.55 -4.61
N SER A 32 -5.40 -2.19 -4.82
CA SER A 32 -4.74 -2.97 -3.78
C SER A 32 -3.24 -2.71 -3.77
N ILE A 33 -2.68 -2.35 -2.62
CA ILE A 33 -1.24 -2.33 -2.40
C ILE A 33 -0.88 -3.62 -1.68
N ILE A 34 -0.09 -4.45 -2.36
CA ILE A 34 0.29 -5.79 -1.90
C ILE A 34 1.79 -5.81 -1.66
N PRO A 35 2.25 -5.92 -0.41
CA PRO A 35 3.66 -6.12 -0.09
C PRO A 35 4.08 -7.58 -0.31
N ASN A 36 5.38 -7.82 -0.38
CA ASN A 36 5.94 -9.15 -0.28
C ASN A 36 5.74 -9.74 1.14
N ARG A 37 5.82 -8.87 2.15
CA ARG A 37 5.53 -9.15 3.56
C ARG A 37 4.96 -7.91 4.22
N GLY A 38 3.83 -8.04 4.91
CA GLY A 38 3.20 -6.95 5.64
C GLY A 38 1.69 -6.85 5.41
N ALA A 39 1.10 -5.79 5.92
CA ALA A 39 -0.32 -5.51 5.82
C ALA A 39 -0.72 -5.09 4.39
N TRP A 40 -1.79 -5.65 3.89
CA TRP A 40 -2.40 -5.23 2.63
C TRP A 40 -3.23 -3.98 2.85
N LEU A 41 -3.23 -3.10 1.85
CA LEU A 41 -4.16 -1.98 1.74
C LEU A 41 -5.08 -2.24 0.55
N GLU A 42 -6.37 -2.34 0.81
CA GLU A 42 -7.39 -2.58 -0.21
C GLU A 42 -8.36 -1.40 -0.22
N PHE A 43 -8.47 -0.74 -1.35
CA PHE A 43 -9.37 0.40 -1.57
C PHE A 43 -10.51 -0.02 -2.48
N GLU A 44 -11.71 0.42 -2.16
CA GLU A 44 -12.90 0.19 -2.98
C GLU A 44 -13.68 1.49 -3.14
N MET A 45 -14.11 1.77 -4.36
CA MET A 45 -15.04 2.85 -4.65
C MET A 45 -16.44 2.26 -4.81
N ASP A 46 -17.40 2.77 -4.05
CA ASP A 46 -18.80 2.32 -4.14
C ASP A 46 -19.59 3.05 -5.24
N SER A 47 -20.85 2.69 -5.41
CA SER A 47 -21.76 3.31 -6.39
C SER A 47 -21.98 4.81 -6.17
N ASN A 48 -21.76 5.31 -4.96
CA ASN A 48 -21.87 6.72 -4.57
C ASN A 48 -20.54 7.46 -4.65
N ASN A 49 -19.53 6.88 -5.30
CA ASN A 49 -18.16 7.41 -5.41
C ASN A 49 -17.43 7.55 -4.06
N VAL A 50 -17.90 6.91 -3.00
CA VAL A 50 -17.19 6.89 -1.71
C VAL A 50 -16.06 5.89 -1.76
N ILE A 51 -14.84 6.34 -1.46
CA ILE A 51 -13.66 5.48 -1.38
C ILE A 51 -13.49 4.99 0.05
N THR A 52 -13.50 3.70 0.24
CA THR A 52 -13.22 3.04 1.51
C THR A 52 -11.90 2.29 1.46
N VAL A 53 -11.23 2.16 2.59
CA VAL A 53 -10.00 1.38 2.73
C VAL A 53 -10.18 0.29 3.78
N ARG A 54 -9.59 -0.86 3.50
CA ARG A 54 -9.44 -1.98 4.41
C ARG A 54 -7.95 -2.19 4.67
N ILE A 55 -7.56 -2.17 5.93
CA ILE A 55 -6.18 -2.41 6.36
C ILE A 55 -6.10 -3.83 6.91
N ASP A 56 -5.29 -4.68 6.30
CA ASP A 56 -5.04 -6.05 6.76
C ASP A 56 -6.31 -6.85 7.11
N ARG A 57 -7.30 -6.86 6.21
CA ARG A 57 -8.59 -7.58 6.33
C ARG A 57 -9.51 -7.09 7.46
N THR A 58 -9.27 -5.92 8.02
CA THR A 58 -10.17 -5.31 9.02
C THR A 58 -11.45 -4.76 8.37
N ARG A 59 -12.34 -4.20 9.17
CA ARG A 59 -13.54 -3.53 8.65
C ARG A 59 -13.17 -2.28 7.85
N LYS A 60 -13.90 -2.02 6.79
CA LYS A 60 -13.75 -0.83 5.94
C LYS A 60 -13.93 0.46 6.74
N ILE A 61 -13.08 1.44 6.43
CA ILE A 61 -13.19 2.83 6.90
C ILE A 61 -13.10 3.77 5.70
N PRO A 62 -13.60 5.01 5.79
CA PRO A 62 -13.39 6.00 4.73
C PRO A 62 -11.89 6.21 4.45
N ALA A 63 -11.50 6.29 3.18
CA ALA A 63 -10.09 6.47 2.80
C ALA A 63 -9.52 7.79 3.31
N THR A 64 -10.35 8.80 3.56
CA THR A 64 -9.95 10.10 4.13
C THR A 64 -9.41 9.97 5.56
N VAL A 65 -9.88 8.99 6.33
CA VAL A 65 -9.30 8.67 7.64
C VAL A 65 -7.83 8.26 7.49
N LEU A 66 -7.52 7.41 6.51
CA LEU A 66 -6.14 7.03 6.21
C LEU A 66 -5.32 8.22 5.71
N ILE A 67 -5.84 9.02 4.79
CA ILE A 67 -5.20 10.24 4.30
C ILE A 67 -4.84 11.18 5.46
N ARG A 68 -5.77 11.33 6.39
CA ARG A 68 -5.60 12.17 7.58
C ARG A 68 -4.52 11.64 8.51
N ALA A 69 -4.52 10.33 8.75
CA ALA A 69 -3.50 9.63 9.54
C ALA A 69 -2.09 9.71 8.92
N LEU A 70 -1.99 9.89 7.60
CA LEU A 70 -0.73 10.13 6.89
C LEU A 70 -0.21 11.58 7.03
N GLY A 71 -0.87 12.42 7.84
CA GLY A 71 -0.44 13.79 8.13
C GLY A 71 -1.06 14.87 7.23
N VAL A 72 -2.08 14.54 6.41
CA VAL A 72 -2.90 15.53 5.68
C VAL A 72 -4.10 15.90 6.55
N GLY A 73 -3.87 16.48 7.72
CA GLY A 73 -4.80 16.53 8.85
C GLY A 73 -6.17 17.18 8.62
N THR A 74 -6.32 18.21 7.77
CA THR A 74 -7.58 18.98 7.63
C THR A 74 -8.32 18.69 6.33
N ASN A 75 -9.65 18.86 6.34
CA ASN A 75 -10.50 18.70 5.16
C ASN A 75 -10.04 19.61 4.01
N THR A 76 -9.68 20.85 4.31
CA THR A 76 -9.18 21.80 3.30
C THR A 76 -7.92 21.27 2.62
N ARG A 77 -6.93 20.80 3.39
CA ARG A 77 -5.69 20.24 2.83
C ARG A 77 -5.96 18.98 1.99
N ILE A 78 -6.89 18.13 2.42
CA ILE A 78 -7.28 16.95 1.66
C ILE A 78 -7.91 17.36 0.33
N LEU A 79 -8.84 18.30 0.34
CA LEU A 79 -9.47 18.82 -0.88
C LEU A 79 -8.46 19.48 -1.82
N ASP A 80 -7.54 20.28 -1.31
CA ASP A 80 -6.48 20.91 -2.10
C ASP A 80 -5.53 19.86 -2.72
N LEU A 81 -5.18 18.84 -1.96
CA LEU A 81 -4.31 17.75 -2.44
C LEU A 81 -4.92 17.05 -3.66
N TYR A 82 -6.22 16.82 -3.64
CA TYR A 82 -6.94 16.09 -4.70
C TYR A 82 -7.72 17.03 -5.65
N HIS A 83 -7.47 18.32 -5.60
CA HIS A 83 -8.14 19.33 -6.44
C HIS A 83 -9.67 19.26 -6.37
N GLY A 84 -10.20 19.05 -5.18
CA GLY A 84 -11.63 18.96 -4.95
C GLY A 84 -12.34 17.79 -5.66
N ALA A 85 -11.63 16.71 -5.94
CA ALA A 85 -12.18 15.52 -6.61
C ALA A 85 -13.49 15.06 -5.94
N GLU A 86 -14.51 14.76 -6.75
CA GLU A 86 -15.86 14.44 -6.27
C GLU A 86 -15.87 13.20 -5.37
N ALA A 87 -15.09 12.17 -5.71
CA ALA A 87 -14.94 10.98 -4.87
C ALA A 87 -14.36 11.29 -3.48
N ILE A 88 -13.46 12.26 -3.39
CA ILE A 88 -12.90 12.71 -2.11
C ILE A 88 -13.92 13.50 -1.30
N LYS A 89 -14.72 14.37 -1.93
CA LYS A 89 -15.82 15.09 -1.26
C LYS A 89 -16.84 14.11 -0.68
N ALA A 90 -17.30 13.18 -1.50
CA ALA A 90 -18.25 12.14 -1.06
C ALA A 90 -17.67 11.27 0.08
N THR A 91 -16.37 10.99 0.07
CA THR A 91 -15.71 10.23 1.12
C THR A 91 -15.59 11.04 2.42
N LEU A 92 -15.29 12.34 2.33
CA LEU A 92 -15.24 13.24 3.50
C LEU A 92 -16.59 13.35 4.22
N GLU A 93 -17.72 13.27 3.51
CA GLU A 93 -19.06 13.27 4.12
C GLU A 93 -19.31 12.03 4.99
N ARG A 94 -18.56 10.95 4.77
CA ARG A 94 -18.63 9.72 5.57
C ARG A 94 -17.56 9.63 6.65
N ASP A 95 -16.63 10.59 6.68
CA ASP A 95 -15.53 10.65 7.63
C ASP A 95 -15.96 11.44 8.88
N ASN A 96 -15.92 10.78 10.02
CA ASN A 96 -16.27 11.39 11.32
C ASN A 96 -15.03 11.91 12.07
N THR A 97 -13.85 11.87 11.46
CA THR A 97 -12.60 12.36 12.07
C THR A 97 -12.26 13.76 11.58
N GLU A 98 -11.70 14.60 12.44
CA GLU A 98 -11.36 15.99 12.12
C GLU A 98 -9.85 16.26 12.18
N SER A 99 -9.09 15.40 12.86
CA SER A 99 -7.66 15.55 13.08
C SER A 99 -6.87 14.27 12.78
N GLU A 100 -5.55 14.41 12.63
CA GLU A 100 -4.63 13.28 12.48
C GLU A 100 -4.71 12.32 13.67
N ALA A 101 -4.76 12.88 14.89
CA ALA A 101 -4.85 12.09 16.12
C ALA A 101 -6.12 11.23 16.17
N GLU A 102 -7.28 11.81 15.83
CA GLU A 102 -8.55 11.07 15.76
C GLU A 102 -8.53 9.98 14.70
N ALA A 103 -7.94 10.26 13.54
CA ALA A 103 -7.80 9.30 12.46
C ALA A 103 -6.91 8.10 12.87
N LEU A 104 -5.79 8.36 13.53
CA LEU A 104 -4.92 7.31 14.07
C LEU A 104 -5.64 6.45 15.10
N ILE A 105 -6.41 7.07 15.99
CA ILE A 105 -7.22 6.39 17.00
C ILE A 105 -8.30 5.51 16.35
N GLU A 106 -8.97 6.03 15.32
CA GLU A 106 -9.99 5.25 14.59
C GLU A 106 -9.39 4.02 13.90
N ILE A 107 -8.22 4.16 13.28
CA ILE A 107 -7.47 3.04 12.69
C ILE A 107 -7.07 2.04 13.78
N TYR A 108 -6.57 2.51 14.91
CA TYR A 108 -6.19 1.65 16.03
C TYR A 108 -7.35 0.80 16.54
N LYS A 109 -8.54 1.39 16.72
CA LYS A 109 -9.76 0.68 17.15
C LYS A 109 -10.15 -0.43 16.18
N ARG A 110 -9.87 -0.26 14.88
CA ARG A 110 -10.14 -1.30 13.86
C ARG A 110 -9.12 -2.42 13.91
N LEU A 111 -7.85 -2.09 14.13
CA LEU A 111 -6.76 -3.07 14.19
C LEU A 111 -6.73 -3.85 15.51
N ARG A 112 -7.09 -3.20 16.62
CA ARG A 112 -7.09 -3.77 17.98
C ARG A 112 -8.39 -3.50 18.72
N PRO A 113 -9.47 -4.16 18.35
CA PRO A 113 -10.76 -3.97 19.03
C PRO A 113 -10.66 -4.41 20.49
N GLY A 114 -11.19 -3.56 21.38
CA GLY A 114 -11.23 -3.82 22.83
C GLY A 114 -10.04 -3.28 23.62
N GLU A 115 -8.99 -2.79 22.99
CA GLU A 115 -7.91 -2.09 23.69
C GLU A 115 -8.20 -0.57 23.75
N PRO A 116 -8.00 0.09 24.91
CA PRO A 116 -8.18 1.53 24.99
C PRO A 116 -7.10 2.25 24.17
N PRO A 117 -7.48 3.06 23.16
CA PRO A 117 -6.51 3.74 22.33
C PRO A 117 -5.95 4.99 23.01
N THR A 118 -4.65 5.21 22.88
CA THR A 118 -3.99 6.49 23.09
C THR A 118 -3.39 6.97 21.79
N GLU A 119 -3.19 8.28 21.61
CA GLU A 119 -2.58 8.80 20.39
C GLU A 119 -1.20 8.20 20.15
N GLU A 120 -0.39 8.11 21.21
CA GLU A 120 0.97 7.55 21.13
C GLU A 120 0.96 6.07 20.71
N SER A 121 0.10 5.24 21.31
CA SER A 121 -0.02 3.82 20.95
C SER A 121 -0.56 3.62 19.53
N ALA A 122 -1.47 4.48 19.10
CA ALA A 122 -2.03 4.46 17.76
C ALA A 122 -0.99 4.83 16.71
N ARG A 123 -0.21 5.90 16.94
CA ARG A 123 0.89 6.31 16.08
C ARG A 123 1.98 5.23 15.99
N SER A 124 2.41 4.71 17.12
CA SER A 124 3.40 3.64 17.17
C SER A 124 2.96 2.38 16.42
N LEU A 125 1.69 1.98 16.57
CA LEU A 125 1.13 0.83 15.82
C LEU A 125 1.12 1.10 14.32
N PHE A 126 0.71 2.29 13.89
CA PHE A 126 0.64 2.68 12.48
C PHE A 126 2.02 2.70 11.85
N GLU A 127 3.02 3.31 12.50
CA GLU A 127 4.40 3.35 12.04
C GLU A 127 5.01 1.95 11.97
N THR A 128 4.79 1.13 12.97
CA THR A 128 5.24 -0.27 12.99
C THR A 128 4.63 -1.08 11.86
N LEU A 129 3.38 -0.83 11.51
CA LEU A 129 2.66 -1.60 10.50
C LEU A 129 3.14 -1.33 9.08
N PHE A 130 3.50 -0.08 8.76
CA PHE A 130 3.81 0.36 7.40
C PHE A 130 5.28 0.74 7.17
N TYR A 131 5.98 1.25 8.19
CA TYR A 131 7.30 1.84 8.03
C TYR A 131 8.44 1.06 8.68
N GLU A 132 8.13 0.01 9.46
CA GLU A 132 9.17 -0.84 10.04
C GLU A 132 9.63 -1.92 9.04
N PRO A 133 10.90 -1.90 8.56
CA PRO A 133 11.39 -2.86 7.55
C PRO A 133 11.33 -4.33 7.99
N LYS A 134 11.31 -4.59 9.29
CA LYS A 134 11.14 -5.96 9.81
C LYS A 134 9.72 -6.49 9.60
N ARG A 135 8.72 -5.61 9.53
CA ARG A 135 7.30 -5.96 9.43
C ARG A 135 6.71 -5.75 8.05
N TYR A 136 7.19 -4.74 7.34
CA TYR A 136 6.72 -4.39 6.02
C TYR A 136 7.86 -4.40 5.00
N ASP A 137 7.68 -5.13 3.90
CA ASP A 137 8.68 -5.24 2.85
C ASP A 137 7.98 -5.42 1.49
N LEU A 138 8.14 -4.46 0.61
CA LEU A 138 7.68 -4.54 -0.78
C LEU A 138 8.58 -5.46 -1.63
N GLY A 139 9.83 -5.64 -1.22
CA GLY A 139 10.86 -6.18 -2.08
C GLY A 139 11.20 -5.25 -3.27
N GLY A 140 12.26 -5.52 -3.98
CA GLY A 140 12.65 -4.72 -5.15
C GLY A 140 11.59 -4.74 -6.27
N VAL A 141 10.96 -5.91 -6.50
CA VAL A 141 9.90 -6.05 -7.50
C VAL A 141 8.67 -5.22 -7.16
N GLY A 142 8.25 -5.20 -5.88
CA GLY A 142 7.11 -4.40 -5.43
C GLY A 142 7.35 -2.92 -5.60
N ARG A 143 8.53 -2.43 -5.18
CA ARG A 143 8.92 -1.02 -5.34
C ARG A 143 8.95 -0.62 -6.82
N TYR A 144 9.59 -1.41 -7.66
CA TYR A 144 9.61 -1.18 -9.09
C TYR A 144 8.21 -1.10 -9.71
N LYS A 145 7.33 -2.05 -9.37
CA LYS A 145 5.96 -2.07 -9.90
C LYS A 145 5.13 -0.87 -9.44
N ILE A 146 5.26 -0.46 -8.18
CA ILE A 146 4.58 0.73 -7.65
C ILE A 146 5.06 1.97 -8.41
N ASN A 147 6.37 2.19 -8.50
CA ASN A 147 6.94 3.32 -9.23
C ASN A 147 6.49 3.33 -10.69
N LYS A 148 6.57 2.19 -11.38
CA LYS A 148 6.14 2.04 -12.77
C LYS A 148 4.65 2.37 -12.97
N LYS A 149 3.78 1.92 -12.06
CA LYS A 149 2.34 2.14 -12.18
C LYS A 149 1.95 3.58 -11.85
N LEU A 150 2.56 4.18 -10.83
CA LEU A 150 2.22 5.51 -10.34
C LEU A 150 3.01 6.65 -11.02
N ARG A 151 3.90 6.34 -11.96
CA ARG A 151 4.59 7.38 -12.73
C ARG A 151 3.60 8.23 -13.54
N LEU A 152 3.95 9.49 -13.75
CA LEU A 152 3.07 10.46 -14.40
C LEU A 152 2.88 10.17 -15.91
N ILE A 153 3.89 9.67 -16.59
CA ILE A 153 3.98 9.63 -18.06
C ILE A 153 2.70 9.03 -18.68
N GLU A 154 2.32 7.84 -18.28
CA GLU A 154 1.20 7.11 -18.91
C GLU A 154 -0.16 7.78 -18.64
N ARG A 155 -0.26 8.56 -17.57
CA ARG A 155 -1.47 9.30 -17.22
C ARG A 155 -1.55 10.69 -17.85
N LEU A 156 -0.42 11.24 -18.29
CA LEU A 156 -0.31 12.56 -18.89
C LEU A 156 -0.36 12.53 -20.42
N VAL A 157 0.15 11.49 -21.06
CA VAL A 157 0.21 11.41 -22.53
C VAL A 157 -1.17 11.60 -23.15
N ASN A 158 -1.24 12.48 -24.17
CA ASN A 158 -2.45 12.88 -24.88
C ASN A 158 -3.50 13.63 -24.04
N ARG A 159 -3.14 14.10 -22.85
CA ARG A 159 -3.98 14.96 -22.02
C ARG A 159 -3.63 16.43 -22.24
N MET A 160 -4.53 17.31 -21.87
CA MET A 160 -4.36 18.75 -21.91
C MET A 160 -4.14 19.28 -20.49
N THR A 161 -3.18 20.15 -20.29
CA THR A 161 -2.95 20.81 -19.00
C THR A 161 -4.07 21.79 -18.70
N ALA A 162 -4.51 21.87 -17.45
CA ALA A 162 -5.43 22.90 -16.97
C ALA A 162 -4.67 24.13 -16.44
N GLU A 163 -3.50 23.88 -15.88
CA GLU A 163 -2.63 24.87 -15.26
C GLU A 163 -1.20 24.75 -15.83
N PRO A 164 -0.38 25.79 -15.75
CA PRO A 164 1.03 25.70 -16.11
C PRO A 164 1.76 24.68 -15.25
N VAL A 165 2.61 23.86 -15.86
CA VAL A 165 3.46 22.90 -15.17
C VAL A 165 4.84 23.52 -14.98
N VAL A 166 5.27 23.67 -13.73
CA VAL A 166 6.50 24.35 -13.36
C VAL A 166 7.52 23.34 -12.84
N HIS A 167 8.78 23.51 -13.25
CA HIS A 167 9.89 22.72 -12.73
C HIS A 167 10.09 23.03 -11.23
N PRO A 168 10.07 22.04 -10.33
CA PRO A 168 10.06 22.29 -8.88
C PRO A 168 11.32 22.98 -8.35
N GLU A 169 12.47 22.78 -9.00
CA GLU A 169 13.75 23.35 -8.55
C GLU A 169 14.11 24.67 -9.25
N THR A 170 13.87 24.77 -10.57
CA THR A 170 14.30 25.92 -11.35
C THR A 170 13.22 27.00 -11.51
N GLY A 171 11.94 26.64 -11.28
CA GLY A 171 10.82 27.53 -11.55
C GLY A 171 10.49 27.73 -13.02
N GLU A 172 11.18 27.04 -13.94
CA GLU A 172 10.93 27.10 -15.37
C GLU A 172 9.57 26.47 -15.72
N ILE A 173 8.84 27.09 -16.63
CA ILE A 173 7.57 26.55 -17.13
C ILE A 173 7.89 25.45 -18.14
N LEU A 174 7.57 24.20 -17.79
CA LEU A 174 7.72 23.03 -18.65
C LEU A 174 6.58 22.91 -19.66
N ALA A 175 5.38 23.30 -19.28
CA ALA A 175 4.21 23.34 -20.14
C ALA A 175 3.29 24.47 -19.68
N GLU A 176 2.78 25.26 -20.62
CA GLU A 176 1.74 26.29 -20.36
C GLU A 176 0.38 25.58 -20.12
N ALA A 177 -0.58 26.35 -19.59
CA ALA A 177 -1.98 25.93 -19.56
C ALA A 177 -2.48 25.65 -20.99
N ASP A 178 -3.47 24.76 -21.10
CA ASP A 178 -4.07 24.34 -22.38
C ASP A 178 -3.07 23.74 -23.39
N THR A 179 -1.97 23.18 -22.89
CA THR A 179 -0.98 22.49 -23.69
C THR A 179 -1.29 21.01 -23.77
N ARG A 180 -1.35 20.44 -24.97
CA ARG A 180 -1.45 19.00 -25.16
C ARG A 180 -0.11 18.33 -24.90
N LEU A 181 -0.09 17.40 -23.95
CA LEU A 181 1.11 16.70 -23.55
C LEU A 181 1.38 15.52 -24.50
N ASP A 182 2.45 15.61 -25.27
CA ASP A 182 3.00 14.47 -26.00
C ASP A 182 3.86 13.60 -25.06
N ARG A 183 4.35 12.47 -25.56
CA ARG A 183 5.18 11.55 -24.78
C ARG A 183 6.50 12.19 -24.34
N LYS A 184 7.09 13.05 -25.18
CA LYS A 184 8.36 13.73 -24.88
C LYS A 184 8.20 14.70 -23.71
N LEU A 185 7.16 15.52 -23.76
CA LEU A 185 6.85 16.49 -22.72
C LEU A 185 6.41 15.84 -21.42
N ALA A 186 5.58 14.77 -21.48
CA ALA A 186 5.20 13.98 -20.33
C ALA A 186 6.43 13.31 -19.65
N THR A 187 7.40 12.85 -20.44
CA THR A 187 8.65 12.29 -19.92
C THR A 187 9.51 13.39 -19.28
N ALA A 188 9.61 14.58 -19.89
CA ALA A 188 10.35 15.72 -19.32
C ALA A 188 9.75 16.14 -17.96
N ILE A 189 8.43 16.26 -17.87
CA ILE A 189 7.71 16.58 -16.63
C ILE A 189 8.00 15.52 -15.54
N HIS A 190 7.94 14.26 -15.90
CA HIS A 190 8.23 13.16 -14.97
C HIS A 190 9.69 13.20 -14.51
N SER A 191 10.65 13.38 -15.43
CA SER A 191 12.08 13.43 -15.10
C SER A 191 12.48 14.64 -14.28
N ALA A 192 11.73 15.74 -14.37
CA ALA A 192 11.87 16.91 -13.51
C ALA A 192 11.33 16.70 -12.08
N ASN A 193 10.84 15.49 -11.77
CA ASN A 193 10.26 15.13 -10.48
C ASN A 193 9.10 16.04 -10.04
N VAL A 194 8.28 16.45 -10.99
CA VAL A 194 7.03 17.20 -10.72
C VAL A 194 6.10 16.33 -9.89
N GLN A 195 5.60 16.85 -8.78
CA GLN A 195 4.79 16.07 -7.83
C GLN A 195 3.33 15.94 -8.25
N SER A 196 2.81 16.93 -8.94
CA SER A 196 1.43 16.91 -9.42
C SER A 196 1.23 17.74 -10.70
N VAL A 197 0.25 17.33 -11.50
CA VAL A 197 -0.16 18.04 -12.72
C VAL A 197 -1.69 18.09 -12.75
N VAL A 198 -2.27 19.25 -13.03
CA VAL A 198 -3.71 19.38 -13.25
C VAL A 198 -4.00 19.31 -14.75
N ILE A 199 -4.86 18.39 -15.13
CA ILE A 199 -5.26 18.16 -16.52
C ILE A 199 -6.75 18.40 -16.72
N LYS A 200 -7.15 18.68 -17.97
CA LYS A 200 -8.55 18.73 -18.41
C LYS A 200 -8.98 17.39 -19.01
N THR A 201 -10.16 16.95 -18.65
CA THR A 201 -10.82 15.82 -19.32
C THR A 201 -11.45 16.29 -20.62
N LYS A 202 -11.93 15.35 -21.42
CA LYS A 202 -12.69 15.67 -22.66
C LYS A 202 -14.03 16.35 -22.36
N GLU A 203 -14.56 16.15 -21.17
CA GLU A 203 -15.85 16.67 -20.69
C GLU A 203 -15.68 18.04 -20.02
N GLY A 204 -14.43 18.49 -19.83
CA GLY A 204 -14.12 19.80 -19.25
C GLY A 204 -13.80 19.78 -17.75
N ASP A 205 -13.86 18.61 -17.10
CA ASP A 205 -13.48 18.49 -15.70
C ASP A 205 -11.98 18.67 -15.51
N GLU A 206 -11.58 19.26 -14.41
CA GLU A 206 -10.18 19.37 -14.01
C GLU A 206 -9.83 18.27 -13.02
N LEU A 207 -8.77 17.53 -13.32
CA LEU A 207 -8.27 16.46 -12.49
C LEU A 207 -6.81 16.69 -12.13
N LYS A 208 -6.48 16.56 -10.86
CA LYS A 208 -5.10 16.56 -10.39
C LYS A 208 -4.54 15.14 -10.43
N ILE A 209 -3.37 14.99 -11.02
CA ILE A 209 -2.63 13.72 -11.08
C ILE A 209 -1.45 13.83 -10.13
N LEU A 210 -1.39 12.94 -9.15
CA LEU A 210 -0.30 12.90 -8.17
C LEU A 210 0.77 11.89 -8.59
N SER A 211 2.03 12.28 -8.44
CA SER A 211 3.18 11.39 -8.45
C SER A 211 3.36 10.74 -7.06
N ASN A 212 4.00 9.59 -7.00
CA ASN A 212 4.51 9.04 -5.74
C ASN A 212 5.93 9.51 -5.40
N GLY A 213 6.44 10.54 -6.09
CA GLY A 213 7.80 11.06 -5.91
C GLY A 213 8.90 10.14 -6.45
N GLN A 214 8.56 9.00 -7.05
CA GLN A 214 9.50 8.03 -7.62
C GLN A 214 10.67 7.72 -6.68
N PRO A 215 10.40 7.20 -5.47
CA PRO A 215 11.45 6.88 -4.51
C PRO A 215 12.44 5.85 -5.09
N ASP A 216 13.65 5.85 -4.54
CA ASP A 216 14.71 4.93 -4.95
C ASP A 216 14.26 3.46 -4.83
N GLU A 217 14.75 2.60 -5.73
CA GLU A 217 14.41 1.17 -5.76
C GLU A 217 14.88 0.39 -4.52
N SER A 218 15.81 0.96 -3.75
CA SER A 218 16.23 0.39 -2.46
C SER A 218 15.21 0.60 -1.33
N GLU A 219 14.27 1.56 -1.49
CA GLU A 219 13.20 1.80 -0.53
C GLU A 219 12.18 0.66 -0.55
N LYS A 220 12.11 -0.11 0.53
CA LYS A 220 11.31 -1.34 0.62
C LYS A 220 10.03 -1.20 1.43
N THR A 221 9.84 -0.08 2.11
CA THR A 221 8.61 0.21 2.81
C THR A 221 7.65 1.00 1.93
N VAL A 222 6.35 0.91 2.20
CA VAL A 222 5.40 1.79 1.53
C VAL A 222 5.57 3.22 2.08
N LEU A 223 5.57 4.20 1.18
CA LEU A 223 5.65 5.60 1.56
C LEU A 223 4.27 6.25 1.56
N LYS A 224 4.16 7.36 2.28
CA LYS A 224 2.96 8.20 2.30
C LYS A 224 2.50 8.53 0.88
N ASP A 225 3.41 8.96 0.01
CA ASP A 225 3.09 9.39 -1.34
C ASP A 225 2.65 8.22 -2.23
N ASP A 226 3.10 7.00 -1.99
CA ASP A 226 2.58 5.81 -2.66
C ASP A 226 1.08 5.63 -2.40
N ILE A 227 0.67 5.79 -1.14
CA ILE A 227 -0.73 5.63 -0.72
C ILE A 227 -1.58 6.77 -1.29
N LEU A 228 -1.12 8.01 -1.15
CA LEU A 228 -1.83 9.19 -1.65
C LEU A 228 -2.01 9.15 -3.17
N ALA A 229 -0.95 8.78 -3.91
CA ALA A 229 -1.01 8.63 -5.36
C ALA A 229 -1.89 7.45 -5.80
N THR A 230 -1.95 6.36 -5.01
CA THR A 230 -2.85 5.22 -5.28
C THR A 230 -4.31 5.64 -5.16
N ILE A 231 -4.67 6.37 -4.11
CA ILE A 231 -6.04 6.89 -3.94
C ILE A 231 -6.38 7.86 -5.07
N ASN A 232 -5.45 8.73 -5.45
CA ASN A 232 -5.61 9.65 -6.59
C ASN A 232 -5.83 8.89 -7.91
N TYR A 233 -5.04 7.86 -8.17
CA TYR A 233 -5.19 7.03 -9.35
C TYR A 233 -6.58 6.38 -9.41
N LEU A 234 -7.03 5.82 -8.28
CA LEU A 234 -8.35 5.21 -8.15
C LEU A 234 -9.47 6.23 -8.40
N ALA A 235 -9.38 7.42 -7.81
CA ALA A 235 -10.37 8.49 -8.00
C ALA A 235 -10.46 8.98 -9.45
N ASN A 236 -9.37 8.86 -10.23
CA ASN A 236 -9.30 9.32 -11.61
C ASN A 236 -9.68 8.24 -12.65
N LEU A 237 -9.77 6.97 -12.26
CA LEU A 237 -10.16 5.88 -13.17
C LEU A 237 -11.54 6.08 -13.82
N PRO A 238 -12.59 6.54 -13.11
CA PRO A 238 -13.89 6.81 -13.73
C PRO A 238 -13.85 7.80 -14.89
N TYR A 239 -12.88 8.71 -14.89
CA TYR A 239 -12.66 9.72 -15.94
C TYR A 239 -11.75 9.23 -17.08
N GLY A 240 -11.44 7.93 -17.10
CA GLY A 240 -10.56 7.32 -18.11
C GLY A 240 -9.09 7.75 -18.01
N VAL A 241 -8.64 8.17 -16.83
CA VAL A 241 -7.24 8.47 -16.53
C VAL A 241 -6.62 7.31 -15.76
N GLY A 242 -5.70 6.62 -16.39
CA GLY A 242 -5.15 5.36 -15.90
C GLY A 242 -5.79 4.14 -16.56
N PHE A 243 -5.41 2.97 -16.12
CA PHE A 243 -5.91 1.67 -16.62
C PHE A 243 -5.90 0.63 -15.51
N THR A 244 -6.80 -0.32 -15.60
CA THR A 244 -6.88 -1.48 -14.71
C THR A 244 -5.85 -2.55 -15.11
N ASP A 245 -5.56 -3.45 -14.19
CA ASP A 245 -4.60 -4.52 -14.38
C ASP A 245 -5.30 -5.86 -14.63
N ASP A 246 -4.70 -6.69 -15.45
CA ASP A 246 -5.08 -8.10 -15.56
C ASP A 246 -4.38 -8.89 -14.44
N ILE A 247 -5.17 -9.31 -13.46
CA ILE A 247 -4.69 -10.03 -12.27
C ILE A 247 -4.17 -11.42 -12.64
N ASP A 248 -4.74 -12.06 -13.67
CA ASP A 248 -4.40 -13.41 -14.07
C ASP A 248 -3.17 -13.46 -15.00
N HIS A 249 -2.75 -12.32 -15.51
CA HIS A 249 -1.53 -12.23 -16.33
C HIS A 249 -0.32 -12.71 -15.54
N LEU A 250 0.49 -13.60 -16.14
CA LEU A 250 1.66 -14.21 -15.48
C LEU A 250 2.74 -13.20 -15.05
N GLY A 251 2.75 -11.99 -15.63
CA GLY A 251 3.57 -10.87 -15.15
C GLY A 251 3.14 -10.33 -13.78
N ASN A 252 1.90 -10.62 -13.35
CA ASN A 252 1.33 -10.20 -12.07
C ASN A 252 1.26 -11.34 -11.05
N ARG A 253 1.62 -12.53 -11.46
CA ARG A 253 1.69 -13.73 -10.61
C ARG A 253 3.12 -14.25 -10.59
N ARG A 254 3.59 -14.66 -9.41
CA ARG A 254 4.92 -15.25 -9.24
C ARG A 254 4.86 -16.57 -8.50
N LEU A 255 5.88 -17.38 -8.66
CA LEU A 255 6.04 -18.61 -7.91
C LEU A 255 6.84 -18.35 -6.63
N LYS A 256 6.33 -18.85 -5.50
CA LYS A 256 7.09 -19.09 -4.30
C LYS A 256 7.60 -20.51 -4.32
N SER A 257 8.90 -20.68 -4.48
CA SER A 257 9.54 -22.01 -4.43
C SER A 257 9.76 -22.45 -2.99
N VAL A 258 10.19 -23.70 -2.84
CA VAL A 258 10.45 -24.34 -1.52
C VAL A 258 11.38 -23.51 -0.63
N GLY A 259 12.43 -22.94 -1.19
CA GLY A 259 13.40 -22.12 -0.44
C GLY A 259 12.77 -20.92 0.24
N GLU A 260 11.91 -20.18 -0.48
CA GLU A 260 11.20 -19.03 0.06
C GLU A 260 10.15 -19.43 1.10
N LEU A 261 9.41 -20.51 0.84
CA LEU A 261 8.43 -21.05 1.78
C LEU A 261 9.10 -21.49 3.09
N LEU A 262 10.24 -22.17 3.00
CA LEU A 262 11.02 -22.60 4.15
C LEU A 262 11.62 -21.40 4.91
N GLN A 263 12.14 -20.40 4.21
CA GLN A 263 12.62 -19.16 4.83
C GLN A 263 11.54 -18.47 5.66
N ASN A 264 10.30 -18.45 5.18
CA ASN A 264 9.18 -17.89 5.92
C ASN A 264 8.90 -18.67 7.20
N GLN A 265 9.00 -20.00 7.19
CA GLN A 265 8.83 -20.82 8.39
C GLN A 265 9.95 -20.59 9.40
N PHE A 266 11.20 -20.48 8.95
CA PHE A 266 12.32 -20.10 9.82
C PHE A 266 12.07 -18.75 10.49
N ARG A 267 11.62 -17.75 9.73
CA ARG A 267 11.32 -16.42 10.27
C ARG A 267 10.25 -16.49 11.36
N ILE A 268 9.17 -17.24 11.15
CA ILE A 268 8.11 -17.43 12.15
C ILE A 268 8.67 -18.10 13.41
N GLY A 269 9.45 -19.16 13.25
CA GLY A 269 10.09 -19.87 14.36
C GLY A 269 11.05 -18.98 15.14
N LEU A 270 11.88 -18.18 14.45
CA LEU A 270 12.83 -17.26 15.06
C LEU A 270 12.11 -16.12 15.80
N SER A 271 11.04 -15.56 15.24
CA SER A 271 10.24 -14.52 15.93
C SER A 271 9.59 -15.04 17.21
N ARG A 272 9.09 -16.27 17.20
CA ARG A 272 8.57 -16.92 18.41
C ARG A 272 9.66 -17.14 19.45
N MET A 273 10.85 -17.56 19.02
CA MET A 273 12.00 -17.73 19.89
C MET A 273 12.47 -16.40 20.49
N GLU A 274 12.58 -15.34 19.67
CA GLU A 274 12.94 -13.99 20.11
C GLU A 274 11.99 -13.49 21.21
N ARG A 275 10.69 -13.68 21.04
CA ARG A 275 9.70 -13.29 22.06
C ARG A 275 9.94 -13.97 23.39
N VAL A 276 10.16 -15.29 23.37
CA VAL A 276 10.45 -16.07 24.58
C VAL A 276 11.76 -15.64 25.24
N VAL A 277 12.78 -15.34 24.44
CA VAL A 277 14.07 -14.83 24.96
C VAL A 277 13.86 -13.48 25.65
N ARG A 278 13.12 -12.53 25.04
CA ARG A 278 12.81 -11.24 25.66
C ARG A 278 12.05 -11.39 26.97
N GLU A 279 11.03 -12.25 27.01
CA GLU A 279 10.28 -12.53 28.25
C GLU A 279 11.19 -13.10 29.35
N ARG A 280 12.10 -14.01 29.02
CA ARG A 280 13.05 -14.56 29.98
C ARG A 280 14.06 -13.53 30.48
N MET A 281 14.54 -12.67 29.59
CA MET A 281 15.48 -11.61 29.96
C MET A 281 14.90 -10.61 30.96
N THR A 282 13.58 -10.40 30.95
CA THR A 282 12.91 -9.52 31.93
C THR A 282 12.67 -10.14 33.29
N ILE A 283 12.67 -11.48 33.37
CA ILE A 283 12.31 -12.22 34.60
C ILE A 283 13.55 -12.72 35.32
N GLN A 284 14.64 -13.08 34.60
CA GLN A 284 15.83 -13.71 35.17
C GLN A 284 16.87 -12.68 35.64
N ASP A 285 17.62 -13.07 36.65
CA ASP A 285 18.71 -12.25 37.20
C ASP A 285 19.87 -12.12 36.21
N VAL A 286 20.30 -10.88 35.98
CA VAL A 286 21.34 -10.53 34.98
C VAL A 286 22.69 -11.23 35.24
N ASP A 287 22.97 -11.54 36.52
CA ASP A 287 24.26 -12.13 36.92
C ASP A 287 24.37 -13.64 36.62
N ILE A 288 23.23 -14.30 36.31
CA ILE A 288 23.18 -15.77 36.11
C ILE A 288 22.81 -16.13 34.66
N ILE A 289 22.37 -15.15 33.85
CA ILE A 289 21.91 -15.38 32.48
C ILE A 289 23.07 -15.83 31.57
N THR A 290 22.87 -16.95 30.89
CA THR A 290 23.71 -17.40 29.78
C THR A 290 22.89 -17.51 28.49
N PRO A 291 23.51 -17.31 27.30
CA PRO A 291 22.81 -17.49 26.03
C PRO A 291 22.14 -18.87 25.89
N VAL A 292 22.78 -19.92 26.39
CA VAL A 292 22.26 -21.30 26.36
C VAL A 292 21.00 -21.46 27.19
N ALA A 293 20.89 -20.77 28.33
CA ALA A 293 19.69 -20.78 29.17
C ALA A 293 18.52 -20.03 28.58
N LEU A 294 18.80 -19.00 27.79
CA LEU A 294 17.78 -18.15 27.17
C LEU A 294 17.23 -18.74 25.87
N ILE A 295 18.10 -19.31 25.03
CA ILE A 295 17.77 -19.77 23.69
C ILE A 295 17.08 -21.15 23.76
N ASN A 296 15.88 -21.23 23.18
CA ASN A 296 15.15 -22.47 23.01
C ASN A 296 14.84 -22.67 21.52
N ILE A 297 15.39 -23.70 20.91
CA ILE A 297 15.22 -24.03 19.49
C ILE A 297 13.88 -24.69 19.17
N ARG A 298 13.11 -25.13 20.18
CA ARG A 298 11.83 -25.82 19.95
C ARG A 298 10.83 -25.10 19.07
N PRO A 299 10.62 -23.77 19.18
CA PRO A 299 9.71 -23.04 18.30
C PRO A 299 10.11 -23.10 16.82
N VAL A 300 11.41 -23.08 16.53
CA VAL A 300 11.94 -23.19 15.16
C VAL A 300 11.72 -24.60 14.62
N VAL A 301 12.09 -25.62 15.40
CA VAL A 301 11.90 -27.02 15.04
C VAL A 301 10.42 -27.34 14.82
N ALA A 302 9.53 -26.82 15.69
CA ALA A 302 8.09 -27.01 15.56
C ALA A 302 7.54 -26.40 14.27
N ALA A 303 7.94 -25.17 13.92
CA ALA A 303 7.51 -24.51 12.70
C ALA A 303 7.92 -25.27 11.43
N ILE A 304 9.15 -25.81 11.41
CA ILE A 304 9.66 -26.60 10.28
C ILE A 304 8.92 -27.96 10.20
N LYS A 305 8.74 -28.66 11.32
CA LYS A 305 8.00 -29.91 11.34
C LYS A 305 6.55 -29.74 10.91
N GLU A 306 5.89 -28.67 11.32
CA GLU A 306 4.53 -28.32 10.91
C GLU A 306 4.46 -28.09 9.40
N PHE A 307 5.43 -27.36 8.84
CA PHE A 307 5.50 -27.10 7.40
C PHE A 307 5.58 -28.39 6.58
N PHE A 308 6.48 -29.29 6.91
CA PHE A 308 6.64 -30.56 6.16
C PHE A 308 5.57 -31.60 6.50
N GLY A 309 5.01 -31.57 7.71
CA GLY A 309 4.08 -32.60 8.20
C GLY A 309 2.60 -32.31 7.91
N SER A 310 2.16 -31.07 8.04
CA SER A 310 0.74 -30.71 8.02
C SER A 310 0.38 -29.52 7.13
N SER A 311 1.34 -28.88 6.48
CA SER A 311 1.07 -27.76 5.57
C SER A 311 0.34 -28.25 4.31
N GLN A 312 -0.61 -27.44 3.82
CA GLN A 312 -1.28 -27.65 2.52
C GLN A 312 -0.29 -27.67 1.33
N LEU A 313 0.89 -27.06 1.48
CA LEU A 313 1.94 -27.01 0.47
C LEU A 313 2.86 -28.24 0.50
N SER A 314 2.72 -29.14 1.48
CA SER A 314 3.41 -30.41 1.55
C SER A 314 2.41 -31.54 1.32
N GLN A 315 2.55 -32.26 0.21
CA GLN A 315 1.64 -33.31 -0.22
C GLN A 315 2.34 -34.66 -0.23
N PHE A 316 1.57 -35.73 -0.04
CA PHE A 316 2.08 -37.08 -0.24
C PHE A 316 2.44 -37.26 -1.72
N MET A 317 3.53 -37.96 -1.94
CA MET A 317 3.96 -38.37 -3.26
C MET A 317 3.27 -39.71 -3.57
N ASP A 318 2.40 -39.71 -4.58
CA ASP A 318 1.70 -40.91 -5.07
C ASP A 318 2.56 -41.63 -6.11
#